data_9674913455cb21ecdea5d2fbfe7b4648
#
_entry.id   9674913455cb21ecdea5d2fbfe7b4648
#
_cell.length_a   1.000
_cell.length_b   1.000
_cell.length_c   1.000
_cell.angle_alpha   90.00
_cell.angle_beta   90.00
_cell.angle_gamma   90.00
#
_symmetry.space_group_name_H-M   'P 1'
#
loop_
_entity.id
_entity.type
_entity.pdbx_description
1 polymer ?
#
loop_
_entity_poly.entity_id
_entity_poly.type
_entity_poly.pdbx_seq_one_letter_code
_entity_poly.pdbx_strand_id
1 'polypeptide(L)'
;MLALDDNQAIFENIVDMSLISATTRAALEELLETSIRPVPHHWLSVRYGVHIIGHIQPDYVPIIERYIEETESNALVRFGEYLQLEKLPPTLLSQELRDLAEFLKKEGLVPGWRGEEFAWVDELGHERFRVERAIFRSLGFHSRACHINGYTQNKEIWLGKRSMTKATDPNMLDNIAAGGISADETPQQCAFRELWEESGIPENLARLIDPIGVIHVKRVVEPKGLHDESLFTFDLELPDNFNPQNNDGEVEGFIRLPFASAAELILEGALTPDAAAVTADFLLRKA
;
A
#
# COMPACT_ATOMS: atom_id res chain seq x y z
N MET A 1 -54.67 17.06 -35.73
CA MET A 1 -53.88 17.64 -34.62
C MET A 1 -53.14 16.45 -34.00
N LEU A 2 -51.90 16.36 -34.41
CA LEU A 2 -51.06 15.19 -34.18
C LEU A 2 -50.54 15.22 -32.75
N ALA A 3 -50.64 14.08 -32.08
CA ALA A 3 -49.95 13.82 -30.81
C ALA A 3 -48.45 13.68 -31.10
N LEU A 4 -47.65 14.53 -30.52
CA LEU A 4 -46.19 14.46 -30.52
C LEU A 4 -45.71 13.76 -29.25
N ASP A 5 -45.02 12.68 -29.49
CA ASP A 5 -43.84 12.14 -28.82
C ASP A 5 -43.86 11.93 -27.29
N ASP A 6 -44.40 10.74 -26.91
CA ASP A 6 -44.08 10.06 -25.64
C ASP A 6 -42.65 9.40 -25.65
N ASN A 7 -41.92 9.48 -26.76
CA ASN A 7 -40.60 8.90 -26.88
C ASN A 7 -39.41 9.80 -26.42
N GLN A 8 -39.68 11.10 -26.21
CA GLN A 8 -38.62 12.01 -25.76
C GLN A 8 -38.41 11.99 -24.25
N ALA A 9 -39.43 11.58 -23.49
CA ALA A 9 -39.32 11.45 -22.01
C ALA A 9 -38.57 10.19 -21.53
N ILE A 10 -38.32 9.21 -22.42
CA ILE A 10 -37.63 7.97 -22.06
C ILE A 10 -36.06 8.14 -22.18
N PHE A 11 -35.59 9.11 -22.94
CA PHE A 11 -34.16 9.37 -23.13
C PHE A 11 -33.52 10.29 -22.06
N GLU A 12 -34.34 10.98 -21.23
CA GLU A 12 -33.81 11.87 -20.18
C GLU A 12 -33.52 11.18 -18.83
N ASN A 13 -33.75 9.86 -18.71
CA ASN A 13 -33.47 9.07 -17.50
C ASN A 13 -32.38 7.98 -17.72
N ILE A 14 -31.52 8.13 -18.69
CA ILE A 14 -30.22 7.43 -18.62
C ILE A 14 -29.39 8.19 -17.60
N VAL A 15 -29.56 7.87 -16.32
CA VAL A 15 -28.56 8.19 -15.29
C VAL A 15 -27.24 7.71 -15.87
N ASP A 16 -26.32 8.63 -16.12
CA ASP A 16 -24.98 8.27 -16.59
C ASP A 16 -24.34 7.42 -15.48
N MET A 17 -24.48 6.09 -15.60
CA MET A 17 -23.98 5.10 -14.63
C MET A 17 -22.46 5.15 -14.48
N SER A 18 -21.77 5.98 -15.25
CA SER A 18 -20.33 6.20 -15.15
C SER A 18 -19.94 7.26 -14.11
N LEU A 19 -20.89 8.10 -13.67
CA LEU A 19 -20.65 9.18 -12.72
C LEU A 19 -20.99 8.76 -11.28
N ILE A 20 -20.08 9.04 -10.38
CA ILE A 20 -20.33 8.86 -8.94
C ILE A 20 -21.23 10.00 -8.42
N SER A 21 -22.14 9.68 -7.50
CA SER A 21 -23.03 10.66 -6.88
C SER A 21 -22.25 11.66 -6.01
N ALA A 22 -22.82 12.83 -5.73
CA ALA A 22 -22.22 13.81 -4.82
C ALA A 22 -22.00 13.22 -3.41
N THR A 23 -22.92 12.38 -2.93
CA THR A 23 -22.80 11.69 -1.64
C THR A 23 -21.65 10.69 -1.65
N THR A 24 -21.54 9.90 -2.70
CA THR A 24 -20.43 8.96 -2.89
C THR A 24 -19.09 9.68 -2.96
N ARG A 25 -19.05 10.80 -3.71
CA ARG A 25 -17.84 11.65 -3.80
C ARG A 25 -17.38 12.13 -2.43
N ALA A 26 -18.27 12.69 -1.62
CA ALA A 26 -17.96 13.15 -0.26
C ALA A 26 -17.45 12.01 0.64
N ALA A 27 -18.02 10.81 0.53
CA ALA A 27 -17.55 9.65 1.29
C ALA A 27 -16.15 9.16 0.86
N LEU A 28 -15.82 9.23 -0.43
CA LEU A 28 -14.48 8.92 -0.92
C LEU A 28 -13.44 9.98 -0.47
N GLU A 29 -13.81 11.26 -0.44
CA GLU A 29 -12.98 12.34 0.09
C GLU A 29 -12.69 12.13 1.58
N GLU A 30 -13.70 11.79 2.39
CA GLU A 30 -13.55 11.48 3.82
C GLU A 30 -12.64 10.25 4.04
N LEU A 31 -12.74 9.22 3.19
CA LEU A 31 -11.86 8.05 3.24
C LEU A 31 -10.39 8.46 3.08
N LEU A 32 -10.09 9.33 2.13
CA LEU A 32 -8.72 9.83 1.91
C LEU A 32 -8.23 10.68 3.09
N GLU A 33 -9.06 11.59 3.60
CA GLU A 33 -8.72 12.43 4.76
C GLU A 33 -8.43 11.60 6.02
N THR A 34 -9.07 10.45 6.16
CA THR A 34 -8.93 9.53 7.29
C THR A 34 -7.91 8.40 7.07
N SER A 35 -7.18 8.42 5.95
CA SER A 35 -6.15 7.42 5.62
C SER A 35 -4.95 7.44 6.57
N ILE A 36 -4.69 8.57 7.22
CA ILE A 36 -3.64 8.74 8.24
C ILE A 36 -4.29 8.76 9.62
N ARG A 37 -4.08 7.70 10.38
CA ARG A 37 -4.60 7.58 11.75
C ARG A 37 -3.50 7.81 12.78
N PRO A 38 -3.80 8.43 13.91
CA PRO A 38 -2.82 8.66 14.96
C PRO A 38 -2.31 7.35 15.56
N VAL A 39 -1.03 7.34 15.89
CA VAL A 39 -0.41 6.22 16.63
C VAL A 39 -0.79 6.34 18.11
N PRO A 40 -1.11 5.24 18.82
CA PRO A 40 -1.38 5.29 20.25
C PRO A 40 -0.23 5.88 21.06
N HIS A 41 -0.51 6.76 22.01
CA HIS A 41 0.49 7.52 22.77
C HIS A 41 1.46 6.66 23.59
N HIS A 42 1.04 5.45 23.95
CA HIS A 42 1.84 4.51 24.74
C HIS A 42 2.79 3.66 23.91
N TRP A 43 2.79 3.80 22.57
CA TRP A 43 3.74 3.13 21.71
C TRP A 43 5.11 3.81 21.78
N LEU A 44 6.15 2.98 21.80
CA LEU A 44 7.52 3.48 21.86
C LEU A 44 7.91 4.06 20.51
N SER A 45 8.32 5.34 20.48
CA SER A 45 8.83 5.93 19.24
C SER A 45 10.23 5.40 18.91
N VAL A 46 10.50 5.17 17.62
CA VAL A 46 11.83 4.89 17.10
C VAL A 46 12.37 6.14 16.43
N ARG A 47 13.59 6.52 16.76
CA ARG A 47 14.23 7.73 16.24
C ARG A 47 15.52 7.43 15.48
N TYR A 48 15.77 8.22 14.44
CA TYR A 48 17.04 8.33 13.77
C TYR A 48 17.46 9.80 13.77
N GLY A 49 18.46 10.13 14.57
CA GLY A 49 18.76 11.52 14.90
C GLY A 49 17.61 12.19 15.64
N VAL A 50 17.06 13.28 15.08
CA VAL A 50 15.93 14.02 15.66
C VAL A 50 14.56 13.58 15.11
N HIS A 51 14.54 12.74 14.09
CA HIS A 51 13.32 12.33 13.37
C HIS A 51 12.73 11.06 13.99
N ILE A 52 11.42 11.05 14.19
CA ILE A 52 10.67 9.81 14.49
C ILE A 52 10.50 9.08 13.17
N ILE A 53 11.00 7.85 13.12
CA ILE A 53 11.00 7.02 11.90
C ILE A 53 10.16 5.75 12.04
N GLY A 54 9.62 5.50 13.22
CA GLY A 54 8.79 4.34 13.48
C GLY A 54 8.17 4.36 14.88
N HIS A 55 7.35 3.35 15.15
CA HIS A 55 6.72 3.15 16.46
C HIS A 55 6.57 1.65 16.75
N ILE A 56 6.92 1.26 17.95
CA ILE A 56 6.90 -0.11 18.42
C ILE A 56 5.75 -0.29 19.40
N GLN A 57 4.93 -1.30 19.18
CA GLN A 57 3.85 -1.66 20.12
C GLN A 57 4.42 -2.16 21.44
N PRO A 58 3.72 -1.97 22.58
CA PRO A 58 4.24 -2.25 23.92
C PRO A 58 4.75 -3.67 24.11
N ASP A 59 4.09 -4.65 23.52
CA ASP A 59 4.44 -6.08 23.69
C ASP A 59 5.80 -6.44 23.09
N TYR A 60 6.30 -5.65 22.14
CA TYR A 60 7.61 -5.87 21.53
C TYR A 60 8.76 -5.21 22.30
N VAL A 61 8.46 -4.19 23.09
CA VAL A 61 9.48 -3.39 23.80
C VAL A 61 10.37 -4.25 24.71
N PRO A 62 9.84 -5.13 25.61
CA PRO A 62 10.70 -5.95 26.47
C PRO A 62 11.60 -6.92 25.71
N ILE A 63 11.14 -7.38 24.54
CA ILE A 63 11.91 -8.30 23.68
C ILE A 63 13.08 -7.57 23.04
N ILE A 64 12.86 -6.33 22.58
CA ILE A 64 13.90 -5.48 21.98
C ILE A 64 14.92 -5.05 23.05
N GLU A 65 14.47 -4.70 24.26
CA GLU A 65 15.35 -4.39 25.38
C GLU A 65 16.24 -5.57 25.74
N ARG A 66 15.70 -6.80 25.79
CA ARG A 66 16.49 -8.01 25.98
C ARG A 66 17.53 -8.21 24.88
N TYR A 67 17.18 -7.99 23.61
CA TYR A 67 18.15 -8.03 22.50
C TYR A 67 19.31 -7.07 22.72
N ILE A 68 19.01 -5.82 23.09
CA ILE A 68 20.03 -4.79 23.34
C ILE A 68 20.98 -5.20 24.47
N GLU A 69 20.44 -5.76 25.57
CA GLU A 69 21.21 -6.24 26.73
C GLU A 69 22.08 -7.45 26.38
N GLU A 70 21.53 -8.46 25.68
CA GLU A 70 22.25 -9.68 25.32
C GLU A 70 23.36 -9.46 24.29
N THR A 71 23.20 -8.49 23.38
CA THR A 71 24.16 -8.20 22.30
C THR A 71 25.10 -7.04 22.62
N GLU A 72 24.86 -6.30 23.71
CA GLU A 72 25.58 -5.05 24.03
C GLU A 72 25.57 -4.07 22.82
N SER A 73 24.43 -4.00 22.09
CA SER A 73 24.32 -3.23 20.86
C SER A 73 24.66 -1.75 21.07
N ASN A 74 25.54 -1.22 20.23
CA ASN A 74 25.85 0.21 20.17
C ASN A 74 25.02 0.95 19.13
N ALA A 75 24.23 0.23 18.33
CA ALA A 75 23.39 0.81 17.28
C ALA A 75 21.98 1.16 17.76
N LEU A 76 21.54 0.50 18.83
CA LEU A 76 20.19 0.60 19.38
C LEU A 76 20.30 1.03 20.86
N VAL A 77 19.87 2.25 21.16
CA VAL A 77 19.98 2.78 22.53
C VAL A 77 18.60 3.18 23.06
N ARG A 78 18.22 2.62 24.19
CA ARG A 78 16.93 2.88 24.83
C ARG A 78 17.00 4.13 25.73
N PHE A 79 16.17 5.14 25.44
CA PHE A 79 16.03 6.35 26.21
C PHE A 79 14.57 6.55 26.66
N GLY A 80 14.26 6.25 27.93
CA GLY A 80 12.94 6.54 28.50
C GLY A 80 11.77 6.23 27.55
N GLU A 81 11.34 7.17 26.73
CA GLU A 81 10.15 7.07 25.87
C GLU A 81 10.46 6.76 24.40
N TYR A 82 11.73 6.55 24.02
CA TYR A 82 12.09 6.24 22.64
C TYR A 82 13.27 5.30 22.53
N LEU A 83 13.33 4.61 21.40
CA LEU A 83 14.48 3.84 20.94
C LEU A 83 15.24 4.69 19.91
N GLN A 84 16.52 4.94 20.16
CA GLN A 84 17.40 5.65 19.24
C GLN A 84 18.14 4.65 18.37
N LEU A 85 18.07 4.84 17.05
CA LEU A 85 19.00 4.25 16.12
C LEU A 85 20.18 5.22 15.96
N GLU A 86 21.38 4.74 16.26
CA GLU A 86 22.58 5.55 16.13
C GLU A 86 22.95 5.80 14.65
N LYS A 87 23.58 6.95 14.39
CA LYS A 87 23.97 7.37 13.04
C LYS A 87 25.25 6.63 12.60
N LEU A 88 25.11 5.34 12.38
CA LEU A 88 26.19 4.51 11.83
C LEU A 88 26.22 4.59 10.29
N PRO A 89 27.31 4.16 9.65
CA PRO A 89 27.29 3.89 8.22
C PRO A 89 26.15 2.96 7.82
N PRO A 90 25.46 3.19 6.68
CA PRO A 90 24.27 2.42 6.30
C PRO A 90 24.46 0.90 6.33
N THR A 91 25.61 0.41 5.93
CA THR A 91 25.93 -1.04 5.95
C THR A 91 25.99 -1.62 7.36
N LEU A 92 26.54 -0.88 8.33
CA LEU A 92 26.63 -1.33 9.72
C LEU A 92 25.25 -1.27 10.40
N LEU A 93 24.50 -0.18 10.19
CA LEU A 93 23.14 -0.08 10.75
C LEU A 93 22.22 -1.15 10.16
N SER A 94 22.32 -1.43 8.84
CA SER A 94 21.59 -2.51 8.20
C SER A 94 21.92 -3.87 8.79
N GLN A 95 23.20 -4.13 9.11
CA GLN A 95 23.59 -5.39 9.72
C GLN A 95 22.97 -5.55 11.12
N GLU A 96 23.06 -4.53 11.97
CA GLU A 96 22.44 -4.52 13.30
C GLU A 96 20.92 -4.75 13.24
N LEU A 97 20.24 -4.11 12.27
CA LEU A 97 18.81 -4.29 12.10
C LEU A 97 18.45 -5.68 11.55
N ARG A 98 19.30 -6.31 10.73
CA ARG A 98 19.12 -7.71 10.31
C ARG A 98 19.25 -8.67 11.50
N ASP A 99 20.26 -8.44 12.37
CA ASP A 99 20.46 -9.27 13.55
C ASP A 99 19.26 -9.13 14.52
N LEU A 100 18.74 -7.92 14.73
CA LEU A 100 17.50 -7.71 15.46
C LEU A 100 16.31 -8.39 14.78
N ALA A 101 16.18 -8.29 13.46
CA ALA A 101 15.08 -8.91 12.71
C ALA A 101 15.10 -10.44 12.87
N GLU A 102 16.25 -11.08 12.75
CA GLU A 102 16.41 -12.54 12.98
C GLU A 102 16.12 -12.92 14.43
N PHE A 103 16.48 -12.09 15.40
CA PHE A 103 16.13 -12.29 16.81
C PHE A 103 14.62 -12.24 17.01
N LEU A 104 13.94 -11.19 16.53
CA LEU A 104 12.48 -11.03 16.64
C LEU A 104 11.72 -12.12 15.87
N LYS A 105 12.27 -12.61 14.76
CA LYS A 105 11.72 -13.75 14.03
C LYS A 105 11.74 -15.03 14.85
N LYS A 106 12.84 -15.30 15.57
CA LYS A 106 12.93 -16.46 16.50
C LYS A 106 11.94 -16.38 17.64
N GLU A 107 11.61 -15.17 18.09
CA GLU A 107 10.57 -14.91 19.08
C GLU A 107 9.14 -14.97 18.50
N GLY A 108 8.98 -15.21 17.19
CA GLY A 108 7.68 -15.29 16.53
C GLY A 108 6.99 -13.94 16.29
N LEU A 109 7.73 -12.83 16.38
CA LEU A 109 7.19 -11.48 16.29
C LEU A 109 7.25 -10.86 14.89
N VAL A 110 7.78 -11.58 13.91
CA VAL A 110 7.92 -11.11 12.51
C VAL A 110 7.19 -12.05 11.56
N PRO A 111 5.86 -11.99 11.50
CA PRO A 111 5.10 -12.79 10.55
C PRO A 111 5.30 -12.28 9.12
N GLY A 112 5.26 -13.19 8.14
CA GLY A 112 5.33 -12.81 6.73
C GLY A 112 6.75 -12.57 6.21
N TRP A 113 7.76 -13.19 6.81
CA TRP A 113 9.14 -13.18 6.33
C TRP A 113 9.24 -13.70 4.90
N ARG A 114 9.88 -12.95 4.01
CA ARG A 114 10.01 -13.31 2.58
C ARG A 114 11.45 -13.38 2.09
N GLY A 115 12.43 -12.90 2.84
CA GLY A 115 13.82 -12.77 2.39
C GLY A 115 14.01 -11.61 1.42
N GLU A 116 13.16 -10.61 1.49
CA GLU A 116 13.17 -9.40 0.67
C GLU A 116 13.47 -8.18 1.56
N GLU A 117 14.41 -7.34 1.14
CA GLU A 117 14.76 -6.14 1.89
C GLU A 117 14.04 -4.89 1.35
N PHE A 118 13.54 -4.09 2.28
CA PHE A 118 13.13 -2.72 2.04
C PHE A 118 14.19 -1.75 2.54
N ALA A 119 14.34 -0.63 1.84
CA ALA A 119 15.21 0.46 2.26
C ALA A 119 14.41 1.56 2.98
N TRP A 120 14.90 1.99 4.14
CA TRP A 120 14.45 3.25 4.71
C TRP A 120 15.30 4.38 4.14
N VAL A 121 14.65 5.37 3.53
CA VAL A 121 15.28 6.54 2.94
C VAL A 121 14.87 7.80 3.69
N ASP A 122 15.80 8.73 3.85
CA ASP A 122 15.50 10.03 4.47
C ASP A 122 14.78 10.98 3.50
N GLU A 123 14.43 12.17 4.00
CA GLU A 123 13.75 13.23 3.24
C GLU A 123 14.52 13.70 1.99
N LEU A 124 15.82 13.45 1.93
CA LEU A 124 16.69 13.75 0.78
C LEU A 124 16.80 12.58 -0.20
N GLY A 125 16.13 11.46 0.08
CA GLY A 125 16.18 10.25 -0.74
C GLY A 125 17.43 9.38 -0.51
N HIS A 126 18.23 9.64 0.54
CA HIS A 126 19.39 8.82 0.85
C HIS A 126 18.98 7.59 1.67
N GLU A 127 19.39 6.41 1.21
CA GLU A 127 19.24 5.19 2.00
C GLU A 127 20.09 5.28 3.28
N ARG A 128 19.46 5.03 4.42
CA ARG A 128 20.09 5.02 5.74
C ARG A 128 20.26 3.62 6.27
N PHE A 129 19.37 2.72 5.93
CA PHE A 129 19.47 1.28 6.18
C PHE A 129 18.53 0.51 5.29
N ARG A 130 18.75 -0.81 5.20
CA ARG A 130 17.85 -1.79 4.62
C ARG A 130 17.72 -3.00 5.53
N VAL A 131 16.55 -3.59 5.55
CA VAL A 131 16.24 -4.76 6.36
C VAL A 131 15.05 -5.50 5.78
N GLU A 132 14.85 -6.75 6.16
CA GLU A 132 13.69 -7.57 5.80
C GLU A 132 12.38 -6.78 5.90
N ARG A 133 11.58 -6.81 4.83
CA ARG A 133 10.31 -6.04 4.71
C ARG A 133 9.34 -6.27 5.86
N ALA A 134 9.27 -7.49 6.40
CA ALA A 134 8.35 -7.83 7.48
C ALA A 134 8.64 -7.06 8.76
N ILE A 135 9.91 -6.63 9.01
CA ILE A 135 10.28 -5.85 10.19
C ILE A 135 9.77 -4.40 10.13
N PHE A 136 9.53 -3.86 8.93
CA PHE A 136 9.02 -2.50 8.79
C PHE A 136 7.73 -2.30 9.56
N ARG A 137 6.81 -3.25 9.48
CA ARG A 137 5.55 -3.20 10.23
C ARG A 137 5.74 -3.40 11.73
N SER A 138 6.61 -4.32 12.13
CA SER A 138 6.88 -4.62 13.56
C SER A 138 7.55 -3.46 14.29
N LEU A 139 8.42 -2.70 13.63
CA LEU A 139 9.07 -1.50 14.17
C LEU A 139 8.37 -0.20 13.73
N GLY A 140 7.33 -0.31 12.92
CA GLY A 140 6.56 0.83 12.42
C GLY A 140 7.35 1.77 11.52
N PHE A 141 8.35 1.26 10.80
CA PHE A 141 9.11 2.03 9.82
C PHE A 141 8.24 2.41 8.63
N HIS A 142 8.51 3.58 8.09
CA HIS A 142 7.86 4.05 6.87
C HIS A 142 8.34 3.25 5.66
N SER A 143 7.41 2.55 4.99
CA SER A 143 7.64 1.77 3.77
C SER A 143 7.14 2.50 2.52
N ARG A 144 7.40 1.90 1.37
CA ARG A 144 6.99 2.41 0.06
C ARG A 144 6.40 1.27 -0.76
N ALA A 145 5.31 1.56 -1.46
CA ALA A 145 4.68 0.62 -2.39
C ALA A 145 4.27 1.33 -3.69
N CYS A 146 4.07 0.57 -4.76
CA CYS A 146 3.42 1.05 -5.96
C CYS A 146 2.01 0.47 -6.08
N HIS A 147 1.07 1.25 -6.60
CA HIS A 147 -0.29 0.85 -6.89
C HIS A 147 -0.70 1.36 -8.26
N ILE A 148 -1.29 0.50 -9.08
CA ILE A 148 -1.64 0.83 -10.45
C ILE A 148 -3.15 0.66 -10.66
N ASN A 149 -3.84 1.73 -11.09
CA ASN A 149 -5.22 1.67 -11.53
C ASN A 149 -5.25 1.33 -13.03
N GLY A 150 -5.72 0.14 -13.38
CA GLY A 150 -5.98 -0.24 -14.77
C GLY A 150 -7.42 0.11 -15.15
N TYR A 151 -7.63 0.92 -16.18
CA TYR A 151 -8.95 1.36 -16.59
C TYR A 151 -9.12 1.37 -18.11
N THR A 152 -10.37 1.49 -18.59
CA THR A 152 -10.72 1.58 -20.01
C THR A 152 -11.36 2.92 -20.35
N GLN A 153 -11.40 3.24 -21.65
CA GLN A 153 -12.10 4.45 -22.14
C GLN A 153 -13.61 4.43 -21.86
N ASN A 154 -14.18 3.24 -21.65
CA ASN A 154 -15.59 3.07 -21.31
C ASN A 154 -15.90 3.35 -19.83
N LYS A 155 -14.97 3.97 -19.07
CA LYS A 155 -15.09 4.26 -17.63
C LYS A 155 -15.32 3.02 -16.78
N GLU A 156 -14.60 1.97 -17.11
CA GLU A 156 -14.52 0.75 -16.31
C GLU A 156 -13.12 0.63 -15.71
N ILE A 157 -13.03 0.06 -14.50
CA ILE A 157 -11.77 -0.22 -13.80
C ILE A 157 -11.60 -1.71 -13.59
N TRP A 158 -10.37 -2.17 -13.69
CA TRP A 158 -9.95 -3.51 -13.33
C TRP A 158 -9.52 -3.58 -11.88
N LEU A 159 -10.05 -4.57 -11.15
CA LEU A 159 -9.63 -4.92 -9.80
C LEU A 159 -9.20 -6.39 -9.77
N GLY A 160 -8.08 -6.66 -9.08
CA GLY A 160 -7.59 -8.00 -8.82
C GLY A 160 -8.15 -8.58 -7.52
N LYS A 161 -8.59 -9.83 -7.54
CA LYS A 161 -8.99 -10.55 -6.32
C LYS A 161 -7.78 -11.25 -5.74
N ARG A 162 -7.37 -10.84 -4.54
CA ARG A 162 -6.22 -11.40 -3.82
C ARG A 162 -6.43 -12.87 -3.50
N SER A 163 -5.40 -13.68 -3.71
CA SER A 163 -5.40 -15.10 -3.37
C SER A 163 -5.69 -15.33 -1.88
N MET A 164 -6.36 -16.41 -1.55
CA MET A 164 -6.59 -16.86 -0.18
C MET A 164 -5.30 -17.17 0.58
N THR A 165 -4.18 -17.35 -0.11
CA THR A 165 -2.86 -17.64 0.47
C THR A 165 -2.07 -16.39 0.86
N LYS A 166 -2.55 -15.19 0.51
CA LYS A 166 -1.89 -13.92 0.90
C LYS A 166 -1.89 -13.78 2.42
N ALA A 167 -0.75 -13.42 2.99
CA ALA A 167 -0.57 -13.22 4.44
C ALA A 167 -1.31 -11.97 4.98
N THR A 168 -1.68 -11.06 4.11
CA THR A 168 -2.39 -9.82 4.46
C THR A 168 -3.59 -9.66 3.54
N ASP A 169 -4.76 -9.38 4.12
CA ASP A 169 -6.02 -9.11 3.44
C ASP A 169 -6.37 -10.14 2.33
N PRO A 170 -6.36 -11.47 2.66
CA PRO A 170 -6.70 -12.50 1.69
C PRO A 170 -8.15 -12.34 1.22
N ASN A 171 -8.42 -12.71 -0.04
CA ASN A 171 -9.76 -12.69 -0.65
C ASN A 171 -10.39 -11.28 -0.83
N MET A 172 -9.71 -10.20 -0.46
CA MET A 172 -10.16 -8.84 -0.75
C MET A 172 -9.81 -8.44 -2.19
N LEU A 173 -10.43 -7.38 -2.67
CA LEU A 173 -10.08 -6.76 -3.95
C LEU A 173 -8.90 -5.79 -3.77
N ASP A 174 -8.08 -5.69 -4.81
CA ASP A 174 -6.91 -4.81 -4.89
C ASP A 174 -6.88 -4.09 -6.24
N ASN A 175 -5.98 -3.14 -6.41
CA ASN A 175 -5.71 -2.55 -7.72
C ASN A 175 -5.31 -3.65 -8.72
N ILE A 176 -5.24 -3.33 -10.01
CA ILE A 176 -4.88 -4.33 -11.05
C ILE A 176 -3.48 -4.93 -10.80
N ALA A 177 -2.60 -4.15 -10.20
CA ALA A 177 -1.32 -4.60 -9.67
C ALA A 177 -0.87 -3.66 -8.52
N ALA A 178 -0.26 -4.23 -7.48
CA ALA A 178 0.25 -3.47 -6.34
C ALA A 178 1.30 -4.26 -5.57
N GLY A 179 2.40 -3.62 -5.21
CA GLY A 179 3.42 -4.26 -4.39
C GLY A 179 4.42 -3.34 -3.74
N GLY A 180 5.13 -3.88 -2.77
CA GLY A 180 6.17 -3.16 -2.05
C GLY A 180 7.39 -2.87 -2.91
N ILE A 181 7.99 -1.70 -2.72
CA ILE A 181 9.19 -1.28 -3.42
C ILE A 181 10.40 -1.84 -2.68
N SER A 182 11.09 -2.81 -3.30
CA SER A 182 12.32 -3.41 -2.79
C SER A 182 13.46 -2.37 -2.68
N ALA A 183 14.47 -2.68 -1.87
CA ALA A 183 15.58 -1.75 -1.60
C ALA A 183 16.28 -1.24 -2.88
N ASP A 184 16.38 -2.08 -3.89
CA ASP A 184 17.10 -1.77 -5.14
C ASP A 184 16.18 -1.34 -6.29
N GLU A 185 14.90 -1.07 -6.01
CA GLU A 185 13.92 -0.66 -7.01
C GLU A 185 13.54 0.81 -6.92
N THR A 186 13.31 1.43 -8.06
CA THR A 186 12.53 2.67 -8.18
C THR A 186 11.03 2.35 -8.19
N PRO A 187 10.16 3.32 -7.86
CA PRO A 187 8.70 3.11 -7.94
C PRO A 187 8.24 2.63 -9.32
N GLN A 188 8.84 3.13 -10.40
CA GLN A 188 8.48 2.72 -11.76
C GLN A 188 8.95 1.29 -12.08
N GLN A 189 10.13 0.88 -11.62
CA GLN A 189 10.60 -0.50 -11.81
C GLN A 189 9.71 -1.49 -11.05
N CYS A 190 9.34 -1.17 -9.81
CA CYS A 190 8.38 -1.94 -9.04
C CYS A 190 7.04 -2.04 -9.80
N ALA A 191 6.49 -0.92 -10.28
CA ALA A 191 5.23 -0.94 -11.05
C ALA A 191 5.31 -1.84 -12.29
N PHE A 192 6.42 -1.83 -13.04
CA PHE A 192 6.59 -2.71 -14.19
C PHE A 192 6.66 -4.20 -13.81
N ARG A 193 7.35 -4.52 -12.73
CA ARG A 193 7.44 -5.88 -12.21
C ARG A 193 6.08 -6.39 -11.77
N GLU A 194 5.36 -5.62 -10.93
CA GLU A 194 4.05 -6.01 -10.42
C GLU A 194 2.99 -6.14 -11.55
N LEU A 195 3.02 -5.23 -12.54
CA LEU A 195 2.13 -5.32 -13.70
C LEU A 195 2.32 -6.65 -14.47
N TRP A 196 3.56 -7.11 -14.59
CA TRP A 196 3.83 -8.39 -15.24
C TRP A 196 3.48 -9.58 -14.34
N GLU A 197 3.89 -9.56 -13.07
CA GLU A 197 3.73 -10.67 -12.14
C GLU A 197 2.25 -10.89 -11.78
N GLU A 198 1.55 -9.86 -11.36
CA GLU A 198 0.17 -9.98 -10.90
C GLU A 198 -0.86 -9.95 -12.03
N SER A 199 -0.64 -9.25 -13.14
CA SER A 199 -1.67 -9.04 -14.17
C SER A 199 -1.27 -9.40 -15.61
N GLY A 200 -0.03 -9.87 -15.83
CA GLY A 200 0.44 -10.28 -17.15
C GLY A 200 0.51 -9.14 -18.17
N ILE A 201 0.56 -7.90 -17.70
CA ILE A 201 0.65 -6.73 -18.58
C ILE A 201 2.07 -6.66 -19.17
N PRO A 202 2.22 -6.77 -20.50
CA PRO A 202 3.52 -6.78 -21.12
C PRO A 202 4.19 -5.38 -21.10
N GLU A 203 5.52 -5.35 -21.15
CA GLU A 203 6.33 -4.15 -21.00
C GLU A 203 5.91 -2.98 -21.92
N ASN A 204 5.50 -3.29 -23.15
CA ASN A 204 5.07 -2.26 -24.10
C ASN A 204 3.79 -1.52 -23.65
N LEU A 205 2.90 -2.16 -22.91
CA LEU A 205 1.75 -1.53 -22.27
C LEU A 205 2.16 -0.91 -20.91
N ALA A 206 2.97 -1.61 -20.12
CA ALA A 206 3.45 -1.10 -18.84
C ALA A 206 4.18 0.25 -18.97
N ARG A 207 4.89 0.48 -20.08
CA ARG A 207 5.55 1.76 -20.37
C ARG A 207 4.59 2.95 -20.57
N LEU A 208 3.29 2.69 -20.72
CA LEU A 208 2.26 3.73 -20.86
C LEU A 208 1.66 4.17 -19.51
N ILE A 209 2.16 3.66 -18.39
CA ILE A 209 1.70 4.11 -17.07
C ILE A 209 1.94 5.62 -16.91
N ASP A 210 0.94 6.28 -16.36
CA ASP A 210 0.99 7.71 -16.03
C ASP A 210 1.25 7.85 -14.52
N PRO A 211 2.40 8.40 -14.10
CA PRO A 211 2.67 8.64 -12.68
C PRO A 211 1.79 9.78 -12.17
N ILE A 212 0.98 9.51 -11.16
CA ILE A 212 -0.01 10.45 -10.64
C ILE A 212 0.51 11.20 -9.43
N GLY A 213 0.99 10.47 -8.42
CA GLY A 213 1.44 11.07 -7.17
C GLY A 213 1.75 10.06 -6.10
N VAL A 214 1.64 10.52 -4.86
CA VAL A 214 1.89 9.69 -3.66
C VAL A 214 0.75 9.91 -2.68
N ILE A 215 0.14 8.82 -2.23
CA ILE A 215 -0.83 8.81 -1.13
C ILE A 215 -0.13 8.25 0.10
N HIS A 216 -0.23 8.95 1.22
CA HIS A 216 0.32 8.48 2.49
C HIS A 216 -0.78 7.81 3.30
N VAL A 217 -0.53 6.58 3.75
CA VAL A 217 -1.43 5.82 4.60
C VAL A 217 -0.75 5.46 5.90
N LYS A 218 -1.49 5.54 7.03
CA LYS A 218 -0.98 5.16 8.34
C LYS A 218 -2.08 4.59 9.20
N ARG A 219 -1.88 3.37 9.73
CA ARG A 219 -2.83 2.70 10.62
C ARG A 219 -2.18 1.63 11.47
N VAL A 220 -2.71 1.40 12.65
CA VAL A 220 -2.39 0.23 13.47
C VAL A 220 -3.00 -1.01 12.81
N VAL A 221 -2.23 -2.10 12.74
CA VAL A 221 -2.66 -3.41 12.24
C VAL A 221 -2.39 -4.46 13.31
N GLU A 222 -3.40 -4.72 14.14
CA GLU A 222 -3.27 -5.70 15.21
C GLU A 222 -3.15 -7.14 14.66
N PRO A 223 -2.32 -7.98 15.27
CA PRO A 223 -1.24 -7.71 16.23
C PRO A 223 0.10 -7.39 15.56
N LYS A 224 0.10 -7.03 14.29
CA LYS A 224 1.30 -6.96 13.43
C LYS A 224 2.15 -5.68 13.59
N GLY A 225 1.62 -4.64 14.22
CA GLY A 225 2.33 -3.38 14.42
C GLY A 225 1.73 -2.19 13.67
N LEU A 226 2.56 -1.26 13.19
CA LEU A 226 2.15 -0.06 12.46
C LEU A 226 2.37 -0.24 10.96
N HIS A 227 1.33 -0.02 10.18
CA HIS A 227 1.44 0.18 8.74
C HIS A 227 1.55 1.68 8.48
N ASP A 228 2.69 2.12 7.99
CA ASP A 228 3.03 3.49 7.63
C ASP A 228 3.70 3.44 6.26
N GLU A 229 3.01 3.91 5.21
CA GLU A 229 3.45 3.66 3.84
C GLU A 229 3.14 4.82 2.90
N SER A 230 4.08 5.10 1.99
CA SER A 230 3.85 5.94 0.81
C SER A 230 3.48 5.08 -0.38
N LEU A 231 2.26 5.25 -0.89
CA LEU A 231 1.73 4.59 -2.06
C LEU A 231 2.00 5.44 -3.30
N PHE A 232 2.97 5.05 -4.13
CA PHE A 232 3.23 5.66 -5.42
C PHE A 232 2.16 5.19 -6.40
N THR A 233 1.33 6.11 -6.86
CA THR A 233 0.14 5.81 -7.66
C THR A 233 0.38 6.03 -9.14
N PHE A 234 -0.11 5.09 -9.94
CA PHE A 234 -0.04 5.12 -11.40
C PHE A 234 -1.41 4.81 -11.99
N ASP A 235 -1.72 5.46 -13.11
CA ASP A 235 -2.89 5.14 -13.91
C ASP A 235 -2.43 4.48 -15.23
N LEU A 236 -3.16 3.47 -15.71
CA LEU A 236 -2.90 2.78 -16.96
C LEU A 236 -4.19 2.58 -17.73
N GLU A 237 -4.32 3.28 -18.87
CA GLU A 237 -5.39 3.00 -19.81
C GLU A 237 -5.11 1.72 -20.59
N LEU A 238 -6.03 0.77 -20.50
CA LEU A 238 -5.95 -0.52 -21.15
C LEU A 238 -6.95 -0.62 -22.30
N PRO A 239 -6.60 -1.33 -23.40
CA PRO A 239 -7.55 -1.61 -24.47
C PRO A 239 -8.76 -2.40 -23.94
N ASP A 240 -9.95 -2.13 -24.48
CA ASP A 240 -11.20 -2.80 -24.07
C ASP A 240 -11.15 -4.33 -24.19
N ASN A 241 -10.36 -4.85 -25.13
CA ASN A 241 -10.17 -6.27 -25.35
C ASN A 241 -9.01 -6.87 -24.54
N PHE A 242 -8.33 -6.09 -23.69
CA PHE A 242 -7.32 -6.62 -22.80
C PHE A 242 -7.95 -7.49 -21.72
N ASN A 243 -7.31 -8.60 -21.40
CA ASN A 243 -7.75 -9.50 -20.34
C ASN A 243 -6.55 -9.86 -19.46
N PRO A 244 -6.48 -9.36 -18.21
CA PRO A 244 -5.35 -9.61 -17.32
C PRO A 244 -5.23 -11.08 -16.96
N GLN A 245 -4.00 -11.55 -16.76
CA GLN A 245 -3.66 -12.93 -16.39
C GLN A 245 -2.58 -12.90 -15.31
N ASN A 246 -2.86 -13.55 -14.20
CA ASN A 246 -1.88 -13.68 -13.12
C ASN A 246 -0.76 -14.66 -13.48
N ASN A 247 0.51 -14.27 -13.22
CA ASN A 247 1.70 -15.07 -13.49
C ASN A 247 2.37 -15.64 -12.23
N ASP A 248 2.09 -15.10 -11.04
CA ASP A 248 2.79 -15.45 -9.79
C ASP A 248 1.93 -16.22 -8.77
N GLY A 249 0.61 -16.29 -8.98
CA GLY A 249 -0.34 -16.94 -8.07
C GLY A 249 -0.81 -16.06 -6.91
N GLU A 250 -0.44 -14.79 -6.86
CA GLU A 250 -0.87 -13.86 -5.82
C GLU A 250 -2.28 -13.29 -6.06
N VAL A 251 -2.76 -13.31 -7.31
CA VAL A 251 -4.12 -12.90 -7.71
C VAL A 251 -4.93 -14.11 -8.17
N GLU A 252 -6.11 -14.33 -7.60
CA GLU A 252 -7.01 -15.44 -7.95
C GLU A 252 -7.77 -15.20 -9.26
N GLY A 253 -8.08 -13.93 -9.56
CA GLY A 253 -8.81 -13.52 -10.75
C GLY A 253 -9.03 -12.01 -10.79
N PHE A 254 -9.68 -11.55 -11.87
CA PHE A 254 -9.93 -10.14 -12.09
C PHE A 254 -11.40 -9.88 -12.35
N ILE A 255 -11.87 -8.71 -11.92
CA ILE A 255 -13.17 -8.17 -12.29
C ILE A 255 -12.98 -6.82 -12.98
N ARG A 256 -13.81 -6.58 -13.99
CA ARG A 256 -13.92 -5.28 -14.64
C ARG A 256 -15.33 -4.73 -14.42
N LEU A 257 -15.42 -3.51 -13.93
CA LEU A 257 -16.70 -2.93 -13.55
C LEU A 257 -16.70 -1.41 -13.72
N PRO A 258 -17.91 -0.81 -13.89
CA PRO A 258 -18.05 0.63 -13.98
C PRO A 258 -17.49 1.36 -12.76
N PHE A 259 -17.02 2.60 -12.93
CA PHE A 259 -16.49 3.44 -11.86
C PHE A 259 -17.45 3.58 -10.67
N ALA A 260 -18.76 3.75 -10.94
CA ALA A 260 -19.77 3.85 -9.88
C ALA A 260 -19.82 2.58 -9.01
N SER A 261 -19.75 1.39 -9.64
CA SER A 261 -19.75 0.10 -8.91
C SER A 261 -18.46 -0.08 -8.10
N ALA A 262 -17.31 0.38 -8.62
CA ALA A 262 -16.08 0.38 -7.85
C ALA A 262 -16.17 1.26 -6.60
N ALA A 263 -16.80 2.43 -6.71
CA ALA A 263 -17.04 3.31 -5.58
C ALA A 263 -17.94 2.67 -4.51
N GLU A 264 -18.99 1.94 -4.93
CA GLU A 264 -19.83 1.18 -3.99
C GLU A 264 -19.03 0.11 -3.24
N LEU A 265 -18.21 -0.67 -3.95
CA LEU A 265 -17.35 -1.70 -3.34
C LEU A 265 -16.32 -1.12 -2.36
N ILE A 266 -15.79 0.09 -2.62
CA ILE A 266 -14.94 0.80 -1.66
C ILE A 266 -15.71 1.08 -0.36
N LEU A 267 -16.91 1.63 -0.46
CA LEU A 267 -17.74 1.99 0.69
C LEU A 267 -18.25 0.77 1.46
N GLU A 268 -18.41 -0.37 0.80
CA GLU A 268 -18.74 -1.66 1.40
C GLU A 268 -17.52 -2.32 2.11
N GLY A 269 -16.31 -1.77 1.93
CA GLY A 269 -15.09 -2.33 2.50
C GLY A 269 -14.60 -3.61 1.80
N ALA A 270 -14.93 -3.77 0.52
CA ALA A 270 -14.53 -4.94 -0.27
C ALA A 270 -13.09 -4.88 -0.78
N LEU A 271 -12.48 -3.68 -0.83
CA LEU A 271 -11.10 -3.46 -1.23
C LEU A 271 -10.17 -3.46 -0.01
N THR A 272 -8.89 -3.84 -0.22
CA THR A 272 -7.85 -3.60 0.79
C THR A 272 -7.82 -2.10 1.12
N PRO A 273 -7.47 -1.69 2.35
CA PRO A 273 -7.48 -0.27 2.72
C PRO A 273 -6.59 0.60 1.82
N ASP A 274 -5.46 0.05 1.33
CA ASP A 274 -4.53 0.77 0.46
C ASP A 274 -5.12 0.91 -0.95
N ALA A 275 -5.65 -0.17 -1.51
CA ALA A 275 -6.35 -0.13 -2.80
C ALA A 275 -7.60 0.77 -2.75
N ALA A 276 -8.32 0.78 -1.64
CA ALA A 276 -9.48 1.65 -1.45
C ALA A 276 -9.07 3.13 -1.54
N ALA A 277 -7.97 3.52 -0.88
CA ALA A 277 -7.45 4.89 -0.95
C ALA A 277 -7.00 5.25 -2.37
N VAL A 278 -6.24 4.38 -3.03
CA VAL A 278 -5.74 4.63 -4.39
C VAL A 278 -6.86 4.67 -5.43
N THR A 279 -7.83 3.75 -5.33
CA THR A 279 -8.99 3.74 -6.24
C THR A 279 -9.91 4.93 -5.97
N ALA A 280 -10.08 5.35 -4.70
CA ALA A 280 -10.86 6.55 -4.37
C ALA A 280 -10.27 7.82 -5.00
N ASP A 281 -8.96 8.03 -4.88
CA ASP A 281 -8.26 9.15 -5.54
C ASP A 281 -8.44 9.11 -7.06
N PHE A 282 -8.29 7.93 -7.67
CA PHE A 282 -8.52 7.74 -9.10
C PHE A 282 -9.94 8.16 -9.50
N LEU A 283 -10.96 7.66 -8.81
CA LEU A 283 -12.36 7.95 -9.12
C LEU A 283 -12.69 9.43 -8.94
N LEU A 284 -12.15 10.10 -7.92
CA LEU A 284 -12.32 11.54 -7.69
C LEU A 284 -11.74 12.40 -8.81
N ARG A 285 -10.69 11.91 -9.49
CA ARG A 285 -10.06 12.59 -10.64
C ARG A 285 -10.75 12.29 -11.98
N LYS A 286 -11.34 11.10 -12.16
CA LYS A 286 -11.79 10.60 -13.47
C LYS A 286 -13.31 10.48 -13.64
N ALA A 287 -14.08 10.39 -12.55
CA ALA A 287 -15.53 10.17 -12.59
C ALA A 287 -16.36 11.48 -12.56
#